data_d8e30164377699084e68566f697702d2
#
_entry.id   d8e30164377699084e68566f697702d2
#
_cell.length_a   1.000
_cell.length_b   1.000
_cell.length_c   1.000
_cell.angle_alpha   90.00
_cell.angle_beta   90.00
_cell.angle_gamma   90.00
#
_symmetry.space_group_name_H-M   'P 1'
#
loop_
_entity.id
_entity.type
_entity.pdbx_description
1 polymer ?
#
loop_
_entity_poly.entity_id
_entity_poly.type
_entity_poly.pdbx_seq_one_letter_code
_entity_poly.pdbx_strand_id
1 'polypeptide(L)'
;MAVRLVEVKAVDRITPQMNRITFGGEALAGFESRGAEDHLRVMFPQGDYDTAPILPVWGPDGPTLPEGVARPQSRDYTPLRFDETSNELTIDFFVHGIGVGASWAAQAKPGQQVGVAGPRGSKIPNYEADWYLLVGDETSIPTISRHLAALPAGARTFVFIEVANASEEQPLPTDAHATVAWIHRDEAASDDDATGRGLVERALQWFEFPDGEGFVFATGESNGLRSLRRYLITERELPKENLSFSGHWKKDTVNYDHHEKIGDDE
;
A
#
# COMPACT_ATOMS: atom_id res chain seq x y z
N MET A 1 7.59 -20.05 1.97
CA MET A 1 7.76 -18.60 1.70
C MET A 1 9.25 -18.28 1.85
N ALA A 2 9.87 -17.65 0.85
CA ALA A 2 11.29 -17.28 0.92
C ALA A 2 11.48 -16.03 1.77
N VAL A 3 12.50 -16.03 2.62
CA VAL A 3 12.98 -14.84 3.34
C VAL A 3 14.32 -14.46 2.70
N ARG A 4 14.46 -13.22 2.31
CA ARG A 4 15.57 -12.69 1.54
C ARG A 4 16.24 -11.54 2.30
N LEU A 5 17.56 -11.55 2.38
CA LEU A 5 18.32 -10.38 2.80
C LEU A 5 18.63 -9.55 1.55
N VAL A 6 18.21 -8.29 1.55
CA VAL A 6 18.34 -7.38 0.41
C VAL A 6 19.06 -6.11 0.83
N GLU A 7 19.80 -5.51 -0.09
CA GLU A 7 20.61 -4.31 0.16
C GLU A 7 19.99 -3.09 -0.54
N VAL A 8 19.96 -1.95 0.15
CA VAL A 8 19.57 -0.67 -0.44
C VAL A 8 20.58 -0.26 -1.52
N LYS A 9 20.11 -0.06 -2.75
CA LYS A 9 20.89 0.41 -3.88
C LYS A 9 20.72 1.91 -4.12
N ALA A 10 19.48 2.40 -3.98
CA ALA A 10 19.15 3.81 -4.14
C ALA A 10 18.03 4.24 -3.18
N VAL A 11 18.02 5.51 -2.85
CA VAL A 11 16.95 6.16 -2.08
C VAL A 11 16.61 7.47 -2.79
N ASP A 12 15.39 7.56 -3.30
CA ASP A 12 14.87 8.73 -3.99
C ASP A 12 13.73 9.34 -3.16
N ARG A 13 13.81 10.62 -2.86
CA ARG A 13 12.73 11.35 -2.20
C ARG A 13 11.73 11.80 -3.25
N ILE A 14 10.59 11.11 -3.34
CA ILE A 14 9.56 11.37 -4.37
C ILE A 14 8.72 12.60 -3.99
N THR A 15 8.32 12.69 -2.71
CA THR A 15 7.61 13.83 -2.12
C THR A 15 8.20 14.13 -0.74
N PRO A 16 7.81 15.20 -0.05
CA PRO A 16 8.29 15.46 1.30
C PRO A 16 8.10 14.29 2.28
N GLN A 17 7.07 13.46 2.09
CA GLN A 17 6.76 12.34 2.98
C GLN A 17 6.84 10.96 2.29
N MET A 18 7.33 10.86 1.05
CA MET A 18 7.46 9.58 0.36
C MET A 18 8.89 9.34 -0.11
N ASN A 19 9.53 8.31 0.44
CA ASN A 19 10.82 7.83 -0.03
C ASN A 19 10.63 6.55 -0.84
N ARG A 20 11.15 6.55 -2.07
CA ARG A 20 11.27 5.36 -2.92
C ARG A 20 12.62 4.72 -2.71
N ILE A 21 12.63 3.45 -2.31
CA ILE A 21 13.86 2.73 -2.02
C ILE A 21 13.96 1.55 -2.99
N THR A 22 15.09 1.51 -3.71
CA THR A 22 15.44 0.39 -4.59
C THR A 22 16.37 -0.55 -3.84
N PHE A 23 15.99 -1.80 -3.76
CA PHE A 23 16.77 -2.89 -3.17
C PHE A 23 17.32 -3.78 -4.26
N GLY A 24 18.50 -4.34 -4.04
CA GLY A 24 19.10 -5.34 -4.91
C GLY A 24 19.75 -6.46 -4.12
N GLY A 25 20.19 -7.48 -4.82
CA GLY A 25 20.92 -8.61 -4.26
C GLY A 25 20.56 -9.94 -4.92
N GLU A 26 21.50 -10.90 -4.88
CA GLU A 26 21.31 -12.24 -5.46
C GLU A 26 20.10 -12.96 -4.86
N ALA A 27 19.75 -12.67 -3.60
CA ALA A 27 18.60 -13.25 -2.93
C ALA A 27 17.25 -12.91 -3.59
N LEU A 28 17.19 -11.88 -4.45
CA LEU A 28 16.01 -11.54 -5.24
C LEU A 28 15.83 -12.39 -6.49
N ALA A 29 16.80 -13.25 -6.85
CA ALA A 29 16.64 -14.16 -7.98
C ALA A 29 15.37 -15.02 -7.79
N GLY A 30 14.51 -15.03 -8.83
CA GLY A 30 13.23 -15.74 -8.81
C GLY A 30 12.17 -15.09 -7.89
N PHE A 31 12.33 -13.82 -7.53
CA PHE A 31 11.26 -13.06 -6.90
C PHE A 31 10.12 -12.81 -7.90
N GLU A 32 8.88 -13.00 -7.48
CA GLU A 32 7.70 -12.75 -8.28
C GLU A 32 6.66 -11.98 -7.45
N SER A 33 6.02 -10.99 -8.07
CA SER A 33 4.87 -10.28 -7.53
C SER A 33 3.95 -9.88 -8.67
N ARG A 34 2.85 -10.60 -8.81
CA ARG A 34 1.96 -10.51 -9.99
C ARG A 34 0.68 -9.72 -9.72
N GLY A 35 0.18 -9.73 -8.49
CA GLY A 35 -1.05 -9.04 -8.11
C GLY A 35 -0.80 -7.60 -7.67
N ALA A 36 -1.69 -6.68 -8.02
CA ALA A 36 -1.59 -5.29 -7.60
C ALA A 36 -1.63 -5.14 -6.07
N GLU A 37 -2.38 -6.01 -5.39
CA GLU A 37 -2.55 -6.04 -3.94
C GLU A 37 -1.50 -6.89 -3.20
N ASP A 38 -0.46 -7.37 -3.90
CA ASP A 38 0.60 -8.13 -3.23
C ASP A 38 1.30 -7.29 -2.16
N HIS A 39 1.66 -7.93 -1.08
CA HIS A 39 2.42 -7.32 0.00
C HIS A 39 3.60 -8.17 0.43
N LEU A 40 4.63 -7.50 0.91
CA LEU A 40 5.86 -8.04 1.45
C LEU A 40 5.99 -7.67 2.92
N ARG A 41 6.47 -8.60 3.72
CA ARG A 41 6.91 -8.29 5.07
C ARG A 41 8.36 -7.83 5.04
N VAL A 42 8.59 -6.55 5.30
CA VAL A 42 9.93 -5.97 5.45
C VAL A 42 10.34 -6.05 6.92
N MET A 43 11.49 -6.66 7.18
CA MET A 43 12.08 -6.85 8.51
C MET A 43 13.27 -5.90 8.66
N PHE A 44 13.21 -5.07 9.70
CA PHE A 44 14.18 -3.99 9.92
C PHE A 44 15.27 -4.37 10.91
N PRO A 45 16.49 -3.81 10.77
CA PRO A 45 17.52 -3.89 11.80
C PRO A 45 17.04 -3.40 13.17
N GLN A 46 17.61 -3.93 14.24
CA GLN A 46 17.33 -3.51 15.59
C GLN A 46 18.51 -2.67 16.12
N GLY A 47 18.20 -1.44 16.55
CA GLY A 47 19.20 -0.52 17.09
C GLY A 47 20.02 0.18 16.01
N ASP A 48 21.14 -0.41 15.61
CA ASP A 48 22.00 0.14 14.56
C ASP A 48 21.51 -0.26 13.18
N TYR A 49 21.12 0.70 12.34
CA TYR A 49 20.62 0.46 10.99
C TYR A 49 21.71 0.09 9.98
N ASP A 50 22.97 0.24 10.32
CA ASP A 50 24.10 -0.22 9.49
C ASP A 50 24.42 -1.71 9.73
N THR A 51 23.74 -2.34 10.71
CA THR A 51 23.85 -3.78 10.98
C THR A 51 22.68 -4.53 10.33
N ALA A 52 22.97 -5.58 9.57
CA ALA A 52 21.95 -6.40 8.95
C ALA A 52 21.02 -7.07 10.00
N PRO A 53 19.69 -7.15 9.73
CA PRO A 53 18.81 -7.88 10.63
C PRO A 53 19.10 -9.38 10.60
N ILE A 54 19.00 -10.03 11.77
CA ILE A 54 19.03 -11.50 11.83
C ILE A 54 17.67 -12.01 11.37
N LEU A 55 17.65 -12.74 10.26
CA LEU A 55 16.44 -13.24 9.65
C LEU A 55 16.04 -14.61 10.17
N PRO A 56 14.74 -14.90 10.28
CA PRO A 56 14.28 -16.24 10.62
C PRO A 56 14.57 -17.22 9.49
N VAL A 57 14.95 -18.45 9.87
CA VAL A 57 15.10 -19.57 8.95
C VAL A 57 13.82 -20.40 8.99
N TRP A 58 13.29 -20.76 7.83
CA TRP A 58 12.11 -21.62 7.73
C TRP A 58 12.47 -23.09 7.90
N GLY A 59 11.96 -23.68 8.96
CA GLY A 59 12.00 -25.12 9.20
C GLY A 59 10.64 -25.79 8.98
N PRO A 60 10.54 -27.12 9.23
CA PRO A 60 9.28 -27.87 9.10
C PRO A 60 8.16 -27.31 9.98
N ASP A 61 8.51 -26.81 11.16
CA ASP A 61 7.56 -26.29 12.16
C ASP A 61 7.36 -24.75 12.06
N GLY A 62 7.84 -24.13 11.00
CA GLY A 62 7.73 -22.70 10.75
C GLY A 62 9.04 -21.91 10.92
N PRO A 63 8.97 -20.56 10.99
CA PRO A 63 10.15 -19.72 11.08
C PRO A 63 10.77 -19.75 12.48
N THR A 64 12.07 -20.06 12.55
CA THR A 64 12.86 -20.09 13.77
C THR A 64 13.98 -19.05 13.75
N LEU A 65 14.37 -18.58 14.92
CA LEU A 65 15.52 -17.71 15.12
C LEU A 65 16.52 -18.41 16.05
N PRO A 66 17.81 -18.05 16.02
CA PRO A 66 18.77 -18.52 17.00
C PRO A 66 18.31 -18.23 18.42
N GLU A 67 18.70 -19.09 19.37
CA GLU A 67 18.36 -18.92 20.79
C GLU A 67 18.87 -17.56 21.32
N GLY A 68 18.04 -16.86 22.07
CA GLY A 68 18.34 -15.53 22.61
C GLY A 68 18.25 -14.37 21.63
N VAL A 69 17.95 -14.62 20.35
CA VAL A 69 17.77 -13.57 19.34
C VAL A 69 16.32 -13.09 19.31
N ALA A 70 16.10 -11.80 19.56
CA ALA A 70 14.78 -11.20 19.44
C ALA A 70 14.31 -11.15 17.99
N ARG A 71 13.01 -11.36 17.77
CA ARG A 71 12.42 -11.28 16.43
C ARG A 71 12.53 -9.85 15.87
N PRO A 72 13.03 -9.66 14.62
CA PRO A 72 13.12 -8.34 14.03
C PRO A 72 11.73 -7.70 13.92
N GLN A 73 11.66 -6.41 14.16
CA GLN A 73 10.44 -5.66 13.90
C GLN A 73 10.16 -5.64 12.40
N SER A 74 8.90 -5.75 12.03
CA SER A 74 8.52 -5.84 10.63
C SER A 74 7.23 -5.08 10.34
N ARG A 75 7.09 -4.64 9.08
CA ARG A 75 5.86 -4.04 8.55
C ARG A 75 5.63 -4.57 7.15
N ASP A 76 4.36 -4.52 6.74
CA ASP A 76 3.98 -4.93 5.40
C ASP A 76 4.00 -3.73 4.46
N TYR A 77 4.51 -3.95 3.24
CA TYR A 77 4.65 -2.96 2.18
C TYR A 77 4.26 -3.56 0.84
N THR A 78 3.73 -2.74 -0.04
CA THR A 78 3.47 -3.11 -1.42
C THR A 78 4.78 -3.09 -2.22
N PRO A 79 5.16 -4.18 -2.92
CA PRO A 79 6.25 -4.14 -3.89
C PRO A 79 5.80 -3.29 -5.09
N LEU A 80 6.33 -2.08 -5.23
CA LEU A 80 5.92 -1.20 -6.32
C LEU A 80 6.29 -1.78 -7.68
N ARG A 81 7.52 -2.26 -7.82
CA ARG A 81 8.05 -2.83 -9.05
C ARG A 81 9.19 -3.81 -8.74
N PHE A 82 9.30 -4.83 -9.57
CA PHE A 82 10.47 -5.69 -9.64
C PHE A 82 11.01 -5.74 -11.07
N ASP A 83 12.29 -5.48 -11.24
CA ASP A 83 13.01 -5.60 -12.49
C ASP A 83 13.87 -6.87 -12.45
N GLU A 84 13.46 -7.86 -13.26
CA GLU A 84 14.17 -9.15 -13.34
C GLU A 84 15.56 -9.01 -13.98
N THR A 85 15.78 -8.00 -14.83
CA THR A 85 17.04 -7.81 -15.56
C THR A 85 18.13 -7.30 -14.64
N SER A 86 17.81 -6.28 -13.81
CA SER A 86 18.73 -5.74 -12.81
C SER A 86 18.65 -6.45 -11.46
N ASN A 87 17.65 -7.33 -11.28
CA ASN A 87 17.34 -8.01 -10.02
C ASN A 87 17.09 -7.01 -8.88
N GLU A 88 16.25 -6.01 -9.18
CA GLU A 88 15.96 -4.90 -8.28
C GLU A 88 14.49 -4.83 -7.91
N LEU A 89 14.23 -4.68 -6.60
CA LEU A 89 12.92 -4.49 -6.01
C LEU A 89 12.77 -3.05 -5.54
N THR A 90 11.70 -2.38 -5.98
CA THR A 90 11.37 -1.02 -5.55
C THR A 90 10.18 -1.02 -4.62
N ILE A 91 10.31 -0.31 -3.49
CA ILE A 91 9.25 -0.14 -2.49
C ILE A 91 9.17 1.35 -2.11
N ASP A 92 7.96 1.89 -2.02
CA ASP A 92 7.71 3.24 -1.50
C ASP A 92 7.40 3.18 -0.01
N PHE A 93 7.99 4.10 0.75
CA PHE A 93 7.85 4.21 2.19
C PHE A 93 7.26 5.58 2.54
N PHE A 94 6.08 5.56 3.14
CA PHE A 94 5.48 6.77 3.70
C PHE A 94 6.17 7.13 5.02
N VAL A 95 6.81 8.30 5.06
CA VAL A 95 7.62 8.80 6.17
C VAL A 95 6.78 9.74 7.03
N HIS A 96 6.04 9.20 7.97
CA HIS A 96 5.10 9.94 8.84
C HIS A 96 5.66 10.21 10.26
N GLY A 97 6.97 10.06 10.45
CA GLY A 97 7.68 10.46 11.67
C GLY A 97 7.71 9.43 12.81
N ILE A 98 6.84 8.45 12.86
CA ILE A 98 6.77 7.42 13.91
C ILE A 98 6.67 6.00 13.33
N GLY A 99 7.09 5.01 14.12
CA GLY A 99 7.08 3.60 13.72
C GLY A 99 8.37 3.14 13.05
N VAL A 100 8.67 1.84 13.16
CA VAL A 100 9.94 1.25 12.75
C VAL A 100 10.27 1.49 11.27
N GLY A 101 9.28 1.29 10.39
CA GLY A 101 9.50 1.43 8.95
C GLY A 101 9.71 2.88 8.53
N ALA A 102 8.87 3.80 8.99
CA ALA A 102 8.99 5.23 8.71
C ALA A 102 10.31 5.80 9.26
N SER A 103 10.69 5.43 10.50
CA SER A 103 11.95 5.89 11.13
C SER A 103 13.18 5.35 10.41
N TRP A 104 13.14 4.10 9.96
CA TRP A 104 14.23 3.53 9.16
C TRP A 104 14.30 4.21 7.78
N ALA A 105 13.19 4.30 7.06
CA ALA A 105 13.14 4.86 5.71
C ALA A 105 13.53 6.35 5.66
N ALA A 106 13.29 7.12 6.74
CA ALA A 106 13.69 8.52 6.85
C ALA A 106 15.21 8.73 6.78
N GLN A 107 16.01 7.72 7.13
CA GLN A 107 17.47 7.77 7.18
C GLN A 107 18.13 6.63 6.39
N ALA A 108 17.36 5.92 5.56
CA ALA A 108 17.87 4.86 4.71
C ALA A 108 18.96 5.39 3.77
N LYS A 109 20.01 4.61 3.57
CA LYS A 109 21.12 4.94 2.68
C LYS A 109 21.62 3.69 1.96
N PRO A 110 22.24 3.82 0.77
CA PRO A 110 22.85 2.70 0.05
C PRO A 110 23.82 1.91 0.93
N GLY A 111 23.80 0.59 0.77
CA GLY A 111 24.57 -0.37 1.56
C GLY A 111 23.88 -0.91 2.81
N GLN A 112 22.84 -0.28 3.32
CA GLN A 112 22.05 -0.83 4.41
C GLN A 112 21.23 -2.03 3.95
N GLN A 113 20.89 -2.92 4.89
CA GLN A 113 20.19 -4.16 4.57
C GLN A 113 18.91 -4.33 5.37
N VAL A 114 17.91 -4.93 4.73
CA VAL A 114 16.65 -5.34 5.36
C VAL A 114 16.31 -6.77 4.95
N GLY A 115 15.45 -7.42 5.75
CA GLY A 115 14.86 -8.68 5.35
C GLY A 115 13.57 -8.46 4.58
N VAL A 116 13.32 -9.26 3.53
CA VAL A 116 12.06 -9.24 2.79
C VAL A 116 11.50 -10.65 2.71
N ALA A 117 10.24 -10.82 3.12
CA ALA A 117 9.52 -12.08 3.05
C ALA A 117 8.24 -11.93 2.23
N GLY A 118 7.97 -12.89 1.36
CA GLY A 118 6.78 -12.89 0.49
C GLY A 118 7.08 -12.55 -0.99
N PRO A 119 6.02 -12.21 -1.78
CA PRO A 119 4.62 -12.34 -1.36
C PRO A 119 4.23 -13.80 -1.10
N ARG A 120 3.14 -14.03 -0.35
CA ARG A 120 2.65 -15.39 -0.07
C ARG A 120 1.89 -16.00 -1.23
N GLY A 121 1.35 -15.14 -2.08
CA GLY A 121 0.57 -15.45 -3.26
C GLY A 121 0.04 -14.15 -3.84
N SER A 122 -0.41 -14.20 -5.09
CA SER A 122 -0.95 -13.06 -5.81
C SER A 122 -2.40 -13.30 -6.14
N LYS A 123 -3.27 -12.35 -5.77
CA LYS A 123 -4.64 -12.27 -6.27
C LYS A 123 -4.63 -11.34 -7.47
N ILE A 124 -5.01 -11.86 -8.63
CA ILE A 124 -5.10 -11.07 -9.86
C ILE A 124 -6.58 -10.73 -10.06
N PRO A 125 -6.99 -9.47 -9.98
CA PRO A 125 -8.37 -9.08 -10.26
C PRO A 125 -8.73 -9.35 -11.73
N ASN A 126 -10.00 -9.65 -11.97
CA ASN A 126 -10.54 -9.66 -13.33
C ASN A 126 -10.88 -8.22 -13.72
N TYR A 127 -10.11 -7.65 -14.67
CA TYR A 127 -10.34 -6.28 -15.15
C TYR A 127 -11.30 -6.29 -16.36
N GLU A 128 -12.56 -6.70 -16.13
CA GLU A 128 -13.62 -6.75 -17.17
C GLU A 128 -14.76 -5.76 -16.91
N ALA A 129 -14.65 -4.92 -15.85
CA ALA A 129 -15.66 -3.93 -15.52
C ALA A 129 -15.69 -2.76 -16.53
N ASP A 130 -16.86 -2.11 -16.66
CA ASP A 130 -17.05 -0.94 -17.54
C ASP A 130 -16.31 0.30 -17.01
N TRP A 131 -16.12 0.36 -15.69
CA TRP A 131 -15.36 1.44 -15.05
C TRP A 131 -14.72 0.98 -13.73
N TYR A 132 -13.70 1.74 -13.29
CA TYR A 132 -12.93 1.45 -12.08
C TYR A 132 -12.90 2.68 -11.17
N LEU A 133 -13.02 2.46 -9.86
CA LEU A 133 -12.82 3.46 -8.82
C LEU A 133 -11.72 2.98 -7.87
N LEU A 134 -10.60 3.71 -7.83
CA LEU A 134 -9.46 3.44 -6.95
C LEU A 134 -9.42 4.50 -5.87
N VAL A 135 -9.43 4.09 -4.61
CA VAL A 135 -9.49 4.99 -3.46
C VAL A 135 -8.37 4.68 -2.48
N GLY A 136 -7.74 5.72 -1.93
CA GLY A 136 -6.74 5.51 -0.90
C GLY A 136 -6.17 6.76 -0.25
N ASP A 137 -5.14 6.55 0.54
CA ASP A 137 -4.28 7.55 1.15
C ASP A 137 -2.83 7.39 0.68
N GLU A 138 -1.86 8.10 1.29
CA GLU A 138 -0.44 7.99 0.92
C GLU A 138 0.08 6.55 0.95
N THR A 139 -0.40 5.73 1.90
CA THR A 139 0.04 4.32 2.03
C THR A 139 -0.48 3.45 0.90
N SER A 140 -1.48 3.92 0.19
CA SER A 140 -2.21 3.22 -0.88
C SER A 140 -1.64 3.50 -2.26
N ILE A 141 -0.88 4.58 -2.43
CA ILE A 141 -0.36 5.02 -3.74
C ILE A 141 0.39 3.90 -4.48
N PRO A 142 1.25 3.09 -3.84
CA PRO A 142 1.92 1.99 -4.54
C PRO A 142 0.95 0.94 -5.10
N THR A 143 -0.08 0.57 -4.34
CA THR A 143 -1.10 -0.40 -4.77
C THR A 143 -1.97 0.18 -5.88
N ILE A 144 -2.39 1.44 -5.76
CA ILE A 144 -3.13 2.16 -6.81
C ILE A 144 -2.30 2.23 -8.09
N SER A 145 -1.00 2.56 -8.00
CA SER A 145 -0.10 2.58 -9.16
C SER A 145 -0.02 1.23 -9.87
N ARG A 146 -0.01 0.13 -9.10
CA ARG A 146 0.00 -1.23 -9.67
C ARG A 146 -1.32 -1.59 -10.33
N HIS A 147 -2.47 -1.20 -9.76
CA HIS A 147 -3.77 -1.35 -10.44
C HIS A 147 -3.78 -0.57 -11.75
N LEU A 148 -3.38 0.70 -11.72
CA LEU A 148 -3.32 1.55 -12.91
C LEU A 148 -2.44 0.98 -14.01
N ALA A 149 -1.31 0.35 -13.65
CA ALA A 149 -0.42 -0.31 -14.60
C ALA A 149 -0.98 -1.64 -15.16
N ALA A 150 -1.89 -2.29 -14.43
CA ALA A 150 -2.49 -3.56 -14.82
C ALA A 150 -3.81 -3.40 -15.59
N LEU A 151 -4.45 -2.22 -15.51
CA LEU A 151 -5.69 -1.95 -16.20
C LEU A 151 -5.51 -1.96 -17.72
N PRO A 152 -6.52 -2.41 -18.48
CA PRO A 152 -6.50 -2.30 -19.95
C PRO A 152 -6.32 -0.86 -20.42
N ALA A 153 -5.62 -0.68 -21.54
CA ALA A 153 -5.47 0.63 -22.15
C ALA A 153 -6.85 1.24 -22.46
N GLY A 154 -7.02 2.52 -22.09
CA GLY A 154 -8.29 3.24 -22.24
C GLY A 154 -9.38 2.88 -21.24
N ALA A 155 -9.14 2.00 -20.27
CA ALA A 155 -10.09 1.67 -19.21
C ALA A 155 -10.53 2.93 -18.46
N ARG A 156 -11.85 3.14 -18.36
CA ARG A 156 -12.42 4.31 -17.66
C ARG A 156 -12.18 4.21 -16.17
N THR A 157 -11.32 5.06 -15.64
CA THR A 157 -10.82 4.94 -14.26
C THR A 157 -10.92 6.27 -13.53
N PHE A 158 -11.35 6.20 -12.27
CA PHE A 158 -11.41 7.33 -11.35
C PHE A 158 -10.55 7.00 -10.14
N VAL A 159 -9.73 7.96 -9.73
CA VAL A 159 -8.78 7.78 -8.61
C VAL A 159 -9.00 8.91 -7.63
N PHE A 160 -9.24 8.56 -6.36
CA PHE A 160 -9.38 9.51 -5.26
C PHE A 160 -8.33 9.18 -4.21
N ILE A 161 -7.39 10.10 -4.00
CA ILE A 161 -6.28 9.90 -3.06
C ILE A 161 -6.25 11.05 -2.07
N GLU A 162 -6.37 10.70 -0.79
CA GLU A 162 -6.20 11.65 0.30
C GLU A 162 -4.72 11.76 0.66
N VAL A 163 -4.20 12.99 0.66
CA VAL A 163 -2.81 13.29 1.01
C VAL A 163 -2.74 14.49 1.95
N ALA A 164 -1.60 14.68 2.61
CA ALA A 164 -1.42 15.78 3.56
C ALA A 164 -1.67 17.15 2.92
N ASN A 165 -1.12 17.38 1.73
CA ASN A 165 -1.22 18.62 0.97
C ASN A 165 -0.74 18.42 -0.47
N ALA A 166 -0.82 19.47 -1.30
CA ALA A 166 -0.45 19.43 -2.71
C ALA A 166 1.01 19.03 -2.99
N SER A 167 1.93 19.18 -2.02
CA SER A 167 3.32 18.75 -2.23
C SER A 167 3.50 17.23 -2.17
N GLU A 168 2.50 16.49 -1.74
CA GLU A 168 2.48 15.02 -1.71
C GLU A 168 1.87 14.40 -2.97
N GLU A 169 1.38 15.20 -3.91
CA GLU A 169 0.94 14.70 -5.21
C GLU A 169 2.13 14.14 -6.00
N GLN A 170 1.89 13.05 -6.70
CA GLN A 170 2.92 12.41 -7.53
C GLN A 170 2.34 11.85 -8.83
N PRO A 171 3.17 11.69 -9.88
CA PRO A 171 2.72 11.10 -11.14
C PRO A 171 2.24 9.65 -10.94
N LEU A 172 1.11 9.32 -11.57
CA LEU A 172 0.54 7.98 -11.62
C LEU A 172 0.46 7.53 -13.08
N PRO A 173 1.57 7.05 -13.66
CA PRO A 173 1.60 6.67 -15.07
C PRO A 173 0.68 5.46 -15.34
N THR A 174 -0.11 5.56 -16.42
CA THR A 174 -1.05 4.52 -16.84
C THR A 174 -1.44 4.70 -18.30
N ASP A 175 -1.80 3.61 -18.97
CA ASP A 175 -2.44 3.62 -20.28
C ASP A 175 -3.99 3.66 -20.17
N ALA A 176 -4.54 3.58 -18.96
CA ALA A 176 -5.97 3.74 -18.73
C ALA A 176 -6.41 5.20 -18.92
N HIS A 177 -7.69 5.41 -19.20
CA HIS A 177 -8.30 6.74 -19.23
C HIS A 177 -8.66 7.15 -17.79
N ALA A 178 -7.64 7.59 -17.05
CA ALA A 178 -7.74 7.89 -15.62
C ALA A 178 -8.00 9.37 -15.35
N THR A 179 -8.97 9.66 -14.47
CA THR A 179 -9.15 10.97 -13.84
C THR A 179 -8.73 10.87 -12.37
N VAL A 180 -7.76 11.67 -11.95
CA VAL A 180 -7.20 11.65 -10.59
C VAL A 180 -7.67 12.89 -9.82
N ALA A 181 -8.27 12.68 -8.68
CA ALA A 181 -8.63 13.69 -7.69
C ALA A 181 -7.75 13.54 -6.45
N TRP A 182 -6.89 14.51 -6.21
CA TRP A 182 -6.13 14.63 -4.98
C TRP A 182 -6.95 15.40 -3.95
N ILE A 183 -7.04 14.88 -2.74
CA ILE A 183 -7.81 15.46 -1.64
C ILE A 183 -6.84 15.86 -0.55
N HIS A 184 -6.71 17.15 -0.32
CA HIS A 184 -5.73 17.70 0.62
C HIS A 184 -6.32 17.85 2.01
N ARG A 185 -5.67 17.26 3.01
CA ARG A 185 -6.10 17.36 4.41
C ARG A 185 -5.94 18.76 4.99
N ASP A 186 -4.92 19.51 4.57
CA ASP A 186 -4.66 20.87 5.04
C ASP A 186 -5.67 21.92 4.50
N GLU A 187 -6.32 21.61 3.38
CA GLU A 187 -7.38 22.46 2.80
C GLU A 187 -8.78 22.13 3.38
N ALA A 188 -8.91 21.00 4.08
CA ALA A 188 -10.18 20.62 4.68
C ALA A 188 -10.52 21.59 5.82
N ALA A 189 -11.70 22.20 5.75
CA ALA A 189 -12.28 22.91 6.89
C ALA A 189 -12.30 21.95 8.09
N SER A 190 -11.86 22.46 9.26
CA SER A 190 -11.58 21.71 10.50
C SER A 190 -12.39 20.42 10.67
N ASP A 191 -11.81 19.41 11.32
CA ASP A 191 -12.35 18.06 11.59
C ASP A 191 -13.79 17.96 12.18
N ASP A 192 -14.45 19.08 12.39
CA ASP A 192 -15.83 19.21 12.86
C ASP A 192 -16.87 18.96 11.74
N ASP A 193 -16.70 17.86 10.99
CA ASP A 193 -17.80 17.41 10.17
C ASP A 193 -18.81 16.66 11.06
N ALA A 194 -19.95 17.30 11.31
CA ALA A 194 -21.08 16.70 12.04
C ALA A 194 -21.59 15.38 11.43
N THR A 195 -21.16 15.02 10.21
CA THR A 195 -21.53 13.75 9.54
C THR A 195 -20.65 12.58 9.94
N GLY A 196 -19.45 12.81 10.49
CA GLY A 196 -18.45 11.78 10.80
C GLY A 196 -17.90 11.06 9.57
N ARG A 197 -18.04 11.62 8.37
CA ARG A 197 -17.55 11.05 7.10
C ARG A 197 -16.14 11.53 6.80
N GLY A 198 -15.28 10.62 6.32
CA GLY A 198 -13.93 10.96 5.86
C GLY A 198 -13.93 11.86 4.62
N LEU A 199 -12.80 12.51 4.35
CA LEU A 199 -12.67 13.47 3.23
C LEU A 199 -13.00 12.84 1.88
N VAL A 200 -12.49 11.63 1.62
CA VAL A 200 -12.77 10.89 0.37
C VAL A 200 -14.25 10.57 0.25
N GLU A 201 -14.90 10.12 1.32
CA GLU A 201 -16.35 9.82 1.29
C GLU A 201 -17.16 11.08 0.98
N ARG A 202 -16.78 12.24 1.55
CA ARG A 202 -17.41 13.53 1.22
C ARG A 202 -17.22 13.93 -0.24
N ALA A 203 -16.03 13.73 -0.79
CA ALA A 203 -15.77 13.99 -2.20
C ALA A 203 -16.63 13.09 -3.11
N LEU A 204 -16.77 11.80 -2.76
CA LEU A 204 -17.58 10.86 -3.50
C LEU A 204 -19.08 11.12 -3.44
N GLN A 205 -19.58 11.93 -2.51
CA GLN A 205 -20.99 12.36 -2.51
C GLN A 205 -21.33 13.24 -3.73
N TRP A 206 -20.36 13.95 -4.25
CA TRP A 206 -20.49 14.83 -5.43
C TRP A 206 -20.06 14.13 -6.72
N PHE A 207 -19.58 12.89 -6.62
CA PHE A 207 -19.16 12.11 -7.77
C PHE A 207 -20.36 11.45 -8.44
N GLU A 208 -20.49 11.67 -9.75
CA GLU A 208 -21.49 11.00 -10.58
C GLU A 208 -20.94 9.64 -11.04
N PHE A 209 -21.45 8.57 -10.42
CA PHE A 209 -21.04 7.23 -10.79
C PHE A 209 -21.50 6.92 -12.22
N PRO A 210 -20.62 6.38 -13.08
CA PRO A 210 -21.01 5.99 -14.42
C PRO A 210 -22.03 4.86 -14.46
N ASP A 211 -22.77 4.80 -15.56
CA ASP A 211 -23.57 3.62 -15.86
C ASP A 211 -22.68 2.40 -16.13
N GLY A 212 -23.24 1.21 -15.97
CA GLY A 212 -22.55 -0.06 -16.20
C GLY A 212 -21.98 -0.70 -14.94
N GLU A 213 -21.27 -1.80 -15.13
CA GLU A 213 -20.66 -2.55 -14.04
C GLU A 213 -19.36 -1.88 -13.60
N GLY A 214 -19.29 -1.46 -12.33
CA GLY A 214 -18.09 -0.86 -11.74
C GLY A 214 -17.35 -1.81 -10.84
N PHE A 215 -16.02 -1.66 -10.78
CA PHE A 215 -15.19 -2.29 -9.77
C PHE A 215 -14.56 -1.22 -8.88
N VAL A 216 -14.69 -1.38 -7.57
CA VAL A 216 -14.10 -0.47 -6.58
C VAL A 216 -12.98 -1.17 -5.82
N PHE A 217 -11.81 -0.57 -5.82
CA PHE A 217 -10.72 -0.94 -4.94
C PHE A 217 -10.45 0.22 -3.99
N ALA A 218 -10.46 -0.05 -2.68
CA ALA A 218 -10.19 0.96 -1.67
C ALA A 218 -9.24 0.41 -0.60
N THR A 219 -8.20 1.20 -0.28
CA THR A 219 -7.24 0.83 0.76
C THR A 219 -6.80 2.06 1.56
N GLY A 220 -6.25 1.86 2.77
CA GLY A 220 -5.82 2.94 3.65
C GLY A 220 -6.23 2.72 5.11
N GLU A 221 -6.73 3.78 5.78
CA GLU A 221 -7.16 3.74 7.19
C GLU A 221 -8.42 2.90 7.36
N SER A 222 -8.36 1.90 8.24
CA SER A 222 -9.39 0.87 8.41
C SER A 222 -10.77 1.40 8.80
N ASN A 223 -10.86 2.39 9.69
CA ASN A 223 -12.16 2.91 10.13
C ASN A 223 -12.83 3.76 9.03
N GLY A 224 -12.04 4.58 8.33
CA GLY A 224 -12.51 5.34 7.17
C GLY A 224 -13.02 4.45 6.06
N LEU A 225 -12.31 3.34 5.81
CA LEU A 225 -12.73 2.35 4.81
C LEU A 225 -14.05 1.67 5.17
N ARG A 226 -14.34 1.39 6.45
CA ARG A 226 -15.64 0.83 6.88
C ARG A 226 -16.80 1.78 6.59
N SER A 227 -16.61 3.07 6.88
CA SER A 227 -17.60 4.10 6.57
C SER A 227 -17.84 4.20 5.06
N LEU A 228 -16.77 4.30 4.28
CA LEU A 228 -16.82 4.36 2.82
C LEU A 228 -17.52 3.13 2.22
N ARG A 229 -17.15 1.93 2.69
CA ARG A 229 -17.78 0.68 2.22
C ARG A 229 -19.30 0.68 2.47
N ARG A 230 -19.71 1.06 3.67
CA ARG A 230 -21.13 1.17 4.00
C ARG A 230 -21.84 2.17 3.08
N TYR A 231 -21.26 3.37 2.88
CA TYR A 231 -21.79 4.38 1.96
C TYR A 231 -22.00 3.83 0.54
N LEU A 232 -20.98 3.16 -0.02
CA LEU A 232 -21.07 2.61 -1.38
C LEU A 232 -22.14 1.53 -1.51
N ILE A 233 -22.34 0.70 -0.47
CA ILE A 233 -23.36 -0.36 -0.49
C ILE A 233 -24.75 0.20 -0.24
N THR A 234 -24.92 1.09 0.77
CA THR A 234 -26.27 1.46 1.23
C THR A 234 -26.83 2.70 0.54
N GLU A 235 -25.97 3.64 0.13
CA GLU A 235 -26.40 4.91 -0.48
C GLU A 235 -26.17 4.92 -2.00
N ARG A 236 -25.17 4.16 -2.49
CA ARG A 236 -24.85 4.04 -3.92
C ARG A 236 -25.28 2.72 -4.53
N GLU A 237 -25.76 1.77 -3.71
CA GLU A 237 -26.31 0.48 -4.10
C GLU A 237 -25.34 -0.37 -4.95
N LEU A 238 -24.01 -0.18 -4.77
CA LEU A 238 -23.03 -0.96 -5.50
C LEU A 238 -22.99 -2.42 -5.00
N PRO A 239 -22.90 -3.40 -5.90
CA PRO A 239 -22.81 -4.82 -5.54
C PRO A 239 -21.57 -5.10 -4.69
N LYS A 240 -21.75 -5.86 -3.59
CA LYS A 240 -20.65 -6.18 -2.65
C LYS A 240 -19.51 -6.96 -3.30
N GLU A 241 -19.82 -7.80 -4.27
CA GLU A 241 -18.86 -8.60 -5.05
C GLU A 241 -17.92 -7.76 -5.91
N ASN A 242 -18.32 -6.54 -6.23
CA ASN A 242 -17.52 -5.60 -7.02
C ASN A 242 -16.66 -4.68 -6.16
N LEU A 243 -16.63 -4.91 -4.85
CA LEU A 243 -15.90 -4.08 -3.88
C LEU A 243 -14.74 -4.86 -3.26
N SER A 244 -13.50 -4.38 -3.45
CA SER A 244 -12.31 -4.88 -2.77
C SER A 244 -11.80 -3.83 -1.78
N PHE A 245 -11.79 -4.17 -0.50
CA PHE A 245 -11.37 -3.28 0.59
C PHE A 245 -10.27 -3.93 1.41
N SER A 246 -9.16 -3.20 1.61
CA SER A 246 -8.02 -3.68 2.40
C SER A 246 -7.48 -2.59 3.32
N GLY A 247 -7.54 -2.79 4.63
CA GLY A 247 -6.95 -1.87 5.60
C GLY A 247 -5.43 -1.99 5.63
N HIS A 248 -4.70 -0.88 5.42
CA HIS A 248 -3.26 -0.83 5.57
C HIS A 248 -2.82 -0.46 6.98
N TRP A 249 -3.60 0.40 7.63
CA TRP A 249 -3.33 0.88 8.97
C TRP A 249 -4.63 1.23 9.71
N LYS A 250 -4.52 1.44 11.00
CA LYS A 250 -5.63 1.87 11.85
C LYS A 250 -5.11 2.87 12.86
N LYS A 251 -5.80 4.00 12.98
CA LYS A 251 -5.45 5.07 13.91
C LYS A 251 -5.28 4.50 15.32
N ASP A 252 -4.24 4.93 16.02
CA ASP A 252 -3.89 4.52 17.38
C ASP A 252 -3.57 3.01 17.55
N THR A 253 -3.35 2.27 16.46
CA THR A 253 -2.99 0.86 16.47
C THR A 253 -1.61 0.62 15.90
N VAL A 254 -0.69 0.07 16.71
CA VAL A 254 0.64 -0.30 16.24
C VAL A 254 0.60 -1.69 15.61
N ASN A 255 1.20 -1.84 14.42
CA ASN A 255 1.28 -3.12 13.70
C ASN A 255 -0.12 -3.72 13.43
N TYR A 256 -1.01 -2.91 12.86
CA TYR A 256 -2.35 -3.33 12.45
C TYR A 256 -2.28 -4.57 11.55
N ASP A 257 -3.18 -5.54 11.77
CA ASP A 257 -3.27 -6.73 10.93
C ASP A 257 -4.11 -6.42 9.69
N HIS A 258 -3.46 -6.27 8.53
CA HIS A 258 -4.13 -6.01 7.26
C HIS A 258 -5.04 -7.16 6.78
N HIS A 259 -4.99 -8.34 7.41
CA HIS A 259 -5.95 -9.43 7.17
C HIS A 259 -7.28 -9.23 7.93
N GLU A 260 -7.37 -8.24 8.82
CA GLU A 260 -8.64 -7.88 9.44
C GLU A 260 -9.63 -7.44 8.35
N LYS A 261 -10.74 -8.17 8.25
CA LYS A 261 -11.75 -7.89 7.23
C LYS A 261 -12.35 -6.50 7.45
N ILE A 262 -12.35 -5.68 6.41
CA ILE A 262 -13.18 -4.50 6.31
C ILE A 262 -14.59 -5.01 5.96
N GLY A 263 -15.25 -5.60 6.93
CA GLY A 263 -16.49 -6.32 6.73
C GLY A 263 -17.68 -5.69 7.43
N ASP A 264 -18.84 -6.29 7.16
CA ASP A 264 -20.11 -5.98 7.79
C ASP A 264 -20.01 -6.34 9.28
N ASP A 265 -19.71 -5.37 10.14
CA ASP A 265 -20.15 -5.45 11.52
C ASP A 265 -21.60 -5.00 11.50
N GLU A 266 -22.52 -5.98 11.67
CA GLU A 266 -23.96 -5.98 11.94
C GLU A 266 -24.80 -4.74 11.54
#